data_c9e712e84ba2c3c395229487aa5418a3
#
_entry.id   c9e712e84ba2c3c395229487aa5418a3
#
_cell.length_a   1.000
_cell.length_b   1.000
_cell.length_c   1.000
_cell.angle_alpha   90.00
_cell.angle_beta   90.00
_cell.angle_gamma   90.00
#
_symmetry.space_group_name_H-M   'P 1'
#
loop_
_entity.id
_entity.type
_entity.pdbx_description
1 polymer ?
#
loop_
_entity_poly.entity_id
_entity_poly.type
_entity_poly.pdbx_seq_one_letter_code
_entity_poly.pdbx_strand_id
1 'polypeptide(L)'
;DKHVTGVQTCALPIYMRRYSKKDKMTLIGPNCAGVISPGKALLGIMPGHIYIQGKVGVVGRSGTLGYEAAQQMKNLNIGVSTSVGIGGDPINGCSFRDILEKFEQDDQTKVILMIGEIGGPQEVEAGKFAKENMSKPVVAYIAGLTAPKGRVMGHAGAIVSAYGESAVEK
;
A
#
# COMPACT_ATOMS: atom_id res chain seq x y z
N ASP A 1 -8.96 -11.38 27.27
CA ASP A 1 -7.91 -10.45 27.73
C ASP A 1 -8.22 -9.04 27.28
N LYS A 2 -8.66 -8.23 28.25
CA LYS A 2 -9.27 -6.90 27.99
C LYS A 2 -8.27 -5.74 27.91
N HIS A 3 -6.96 -6.00 27.80
CA HIS A 3 -5.94 -4.94 27.88
C HIS A 3 -4.80 -5.12 26.87
N VAL A 4 -5.11 -5.32 25.59
CA VAL A 4 -4.13 -5.02 24.57
C VAL A 4 -4.13 -3.50 24.37
N THR A 5 -3.23 -2.81 25.04
CA THR A 5 -3.07 -1.36 24.88
C THR A 5 -2.49 -1.05 23.50
N GLY A 6 -2.80 0.12 22.93
CA GLY A 6 -2.25 0.53 21.63
C GLY A 6 -0.72 0.46 21.54
N VAL A 7 -0.02 0.57 22.67
CA VAL A 7 1.44 0.39 22.79
C VAL A 7 1.87 -1.03 22.45
N GLN A 8 1.13 -2.04 22.92
CA GLN A 8 1.43 -3.45 22.58
C GLN A 8 1.16 -3.76 21.10
N THR A 9 0.15 -3.15 20.51
CA THR A 9 -0.20 -3.31 19.09
C THR A 9 0.91 -2.76 18.19
N CYS A 10 1.60 -1.70 18.58
CA CYS A 10 2.72 -1.14 17.81
C CYS A 10 4.07 -1.81 18.09
N ALA A 11 4.29 -2.36 19.29
CA ALA A 11 5.57 -2.93 19.70
C ALA A 11 5.99 -4.12 18.82
N LEU A 12 5.07 -5.04 18.53
CA LEU A 12 5.35 -6.21 17.70
C LEU A 12 5.71 -5.85 16.25
N PRO A 13 4.96 -5.01 15.51
CA PRO A 13 5.35 -4.54 14.19
C PRO A 13 6.70 -3.82 14.16
N ILE A 14 7.02 -2.99 15.17
CA ILE A 14 8.32 -2.34 15.27
C ILE A 14 9.44 -3.37 15.42
N TYR A 15 9.26 -4.35 16.28
CA TYR A 15 10.23 -5.42 16.50
C TYR A 15 10.44 -6.25 15.21
N MET A 16 9.37 -6.70 14.57
CA MET A 16 9.41 -7.47 13.33
C MET A 16 10.08 -6.68 12.20
N ARG A 17 9.81 -5.38 12.08
CA ARG A 17 10.45 -4.50 11.10
C ARG A 17 11.95 -4.36 11.32
N ARG A 18 12.41 -4.30 12.57
CA ARG A 18 13.84 -4.28 12.90
C ARG A 18 14.54 -5.57 12.50
N TYR A 19 13.90 -6.71 12.76
CA TYR A 19 14.43 -8.03 12.39
C TYR A 19 14.49 -8.19 10.87
N SER A 20 13.42 -7.88 10.16
CA SER A 20 13.39 -8.00 8.71
C SER A 20 14.46 -7.17 8.02
N LYS A 21 14.71 -5.95 8.51
CA LYS A 21 15.80 -5.10 7.97
C LYS A 21 17.19 -5.71 8.21
N LYS A 22 17.44 -6.28 9.39
CA LYS A 22 18.70 -6.93 9.72
C LYS A 22 18.97 -8.13 8.82
N ASP A 23 17.96 -8.94 8.58
CA ASP A 23 18.08 -10.19 7.84
C ASP A 23 17.76 -10.03 6.33
N LYS A 24 17.63 -8.80 5.84
CA LYS A 24 17.25 -8.46 4.45
C LYS A 24 15.93 -9.09 3.98
N MET A 25 15.03 -9.40 4.91
CA MET A 25 13.71 -9.91 4.61
C MET A 25 12.75 -8.79 4.27
N THR A 26 11.78 -9.05 3.41
CA THR A 26 10.67 -8.13 3.12
C THR A 26 9.48 -8.47 4.03
N LEU A 27 9.10 -7.53 4.89
CA LEU A 27 7.92 -7.66 5.75
C LEU A 27 6.76 -6.87 5.16
N ILE A 28 5.67 -7.54 4.81
CA ILE A 28 4.45 -6.95 4.27
C ILE A 28 3.34 -7.03 5.31
N GLY A 29 2.69 -5.93 5.57
CA GLY A 29 1.69 -5.81 6.63
C GLY A 29 2.28 -5.42 7.99
N PRO A 30 1.79 -6.01 9.10
CA PRO A 30 1.00 -7.27 9.19
C PRO A 30 -0.50 -7.14 8.87
N ASN A 31 -1.13 -6.01 9.11
CA ASN A 31 -2.56 -5.78 8.89
C ASN A 31 -2.84 -5.38 7.44
N CYS A 32 -2.76 -6.33 6.53
CA CYS A 32 -2.92 -6.10 5.08
C CYS A 32 -3.60 -7.27 4.38
N ALA A 33 -3.97 -7.04 3.12
CA ALA A 33 -4.59 -8.06 2.27
C ALA A 33 -3.60 -9.10 1.70
N GLY A 34 -2.29 -8.80 1.77
CA GLY A 34 -1.24 -9.68 1.26
C GLY A 34 -0.70 -9.25 -0.11
N VAL A 35 -0.25 -10.23 -0.87
CA VAL A 35 0.37 -10.05 -2.21
C VAL A 35 -0.21 -11.05 -3.18
N ILE A 36 -0.51 -10.61 -4.40
CA ILE A 36 -0.88 -11.49 -5.49
C ILE A 36 -0.09 -11.13 -6.76
N SER A 37 0.50 -12.13 -7.41
CA SER A 37 0.98 -12.07 -8.79
C SER A 37 0.11 -13.01 -9.61
N PRO A 38 -0.85 -12.48 -10.42
CA PRO A 38 -1.84 -13.29 -11.10
C PRO A 38 -1.20 -14.37 -11.98
N GLY A 39 -1.70 -15.60 -11.90
CA GLY A 39 -1.16 -16.76 -12.60
C GLY A 39 0.11 -17.37 -11.98
N LYS A 40 0.63 -16.81 -10.87
CA LYS A 40 1.87 -17.26 -10.23
C LYS A 40 1.68 -17.63 -8.75
N ALA A 41 1.31 -16.67 -7.92
CA ALA A 41 1.23 -16.87 -6.48
C ALA A 41 0.25 -15.90 -5.80
N LEU A 42 -0.33 -16.36 -4.69
CA LEU A 42 -1.12 -15.57 -3.77
C LEU A 42 -0.65 -15.89 -2.34
N LEU A 43 -0.28 -14.83 -1.62
CA LEU A 43 0.03 -14.89 -0.18
C LEU A 43 -0.88 -13.90 0.53
N GLY A 44 -1.90 -14.38 1.23
CA GLY A 44 -2.90 -13.56 1.91
C GLY A 44 -4.33 -13.87 1.49
N ILE A 45 -5.20 -12.88 1.49
CA ILE A 45 -6.66 -13.05 1.32
C ILE A 45 -7.22 -12.32 0.09
N MET A 46 -6.38 -11.89 -0.83
CA MET A 46 -6.83 -11.19 -2.05
C MET A 46 -7.71 -12.12 -2.91
N PRO A 47 -8.87 -11.64 -3.42
CA PRO A 47 -9.77 -12.43 -4.25
C PRO A 47 -9.17 -12.64 -5.65
N GLY A 48 -8.49 -13.76 -5.87
CA GLY A 48 -7.74 -14.04 -7.10
C GLY A 48 -8.55 -13.90 -8.40
N HIS A 49 -9.86 -14.12 -8.34
CA HIS A 49 -10.75 -14.08 -9.52
C HIS A 49 -10.94 -12.68 -10.13
N ILE A 50 -10.64 -11.60 -9.39
CA ILE A 50 -10.71 -10.22 -9.91
C ILE A 50 -9.40 -9.76 -10.56
N TYR A 51 -8.33 -10.53 -10.46
CA TYR A 51 -7.02 -10.21 -11.02
C TYR A 51 -6.76 -11.00 -12.30
N ILE A 52 -6.38 -10.31 -13.36
CA ILE A 52 -5.85 -10.92 -14.59
C ILE A 52 -4.39 -10.55 -14.74
N GLN A 53 -3.61 -11.44 -15.33
CA GLN A 53 -2.18 -11.22 -15.57
C GLN A 53 -1.94 -10.08 -16.55
N GLY A 54 -0.99 -9.20 -16.23
CA GLY A 54 -0.63 -8.07 -17.09
C GLY A 54 0.60 -7.31 -16.61
N LYS A 55 0.60 -5.99 -16.78
CA LYS A 55 1.80 -5.17 -16.66
C LYS A 55 1.67 -4.05 -15.60
N VAL A 56 0.54 -3.95 -14.90
CA VAL A 56 0.32 -2.91 -13.89
C VAL A 56 0.75 -3.43 -12.51
N GLY A 57 1.73 -2.79 -11.89
CA GLY A 57 2.03 -2.97 -10.48
C GLY A 57 1.01 -2.20 -9.64
N VAL A 58 0.44 -2.80 -8.62
CA VAL A 58 -0.53 -2.13 -7.72
C VAL A 58 0.02 -2.15 -6.31
N VAL A 59 0.04 -1.01 -5.64
CA VAL A 59 0.36 -0.91 -4.21
C VAL A 59 -0.67 -0.04 -3.50
N GLY A 60 -1.18 -0.53 -2.36
CA GLY A 60 -2.19 0.20 -1.61
C GLY A 60 -2.20 -0.12 -0.12
N ARG A 61 -2.73 0.81 0.68
CA ARG A 61 -2.99 0.56 2.11
C ARG A 61 -4.24 -0.27 2.29
N SER A 62 -5.33 0.11 1.62
CA SER A 62 -6.63 -0.54 1.73
C SER A 62 -6.75 -1.74 0.80
N GLY A 63 -7.12 -2.89 1.35
CA GLY A 63 -7.50 -4.05 0.56
C GLY A 63 -8.72 -3.76 -0.30
N THR A 64 -9.77 -3.20 0.27
CA THR A 64 -11.04 -2.91 -0.42
C THR A 64 -10.86 -1.98 -1.62
N LEU A 65 -10.12 -0.87 -1.46
CA LEU A 65 -9.84 0.03 -2.59
C LEU A 65 -8.98 -0.65 -3.66
N GLY A 66 -8.04 -1.50 -3.25
CA GLY A 66 -7.24 -2.32 -4.16
C GLY A 66 -8.09 -3.31 -4.95
N TYR A 67 -9.09 -3.94 -4.32
CA TYR A 67 -10.02 -4.86 -4.99
C TYR A 67 -10.91 -4.13 -5.99
N GLU A 68 -11.42 -2.96 -5.62
CA GLU A 68 -12.23 -2.13 -6.52
C GLU A 68 -11.43 -1.73 -7.76
N ALA A 69 -10.21 -1.26 -7.59
CA ALA A 69 -9.31 -0.92 -8.69
C ALA A 69 -9.00 -2.13 -9.58
N ALA A 70 -8.70 -3.29 -8.97
CA ALA A 70 -8.43 -4.52 -9.71
C ALA A 70 -9.63 -4.98 -10.53
N GLN A 71 -10.85 -4.90 -9.96
CA GLN A 71 -12.08 -5.26 -10.68
C GLN A 71 -12.34 -4.30 -11.85
N GLN A 72 -12.16 -3.00 -11.66
CA GLN A 72 -12.31 -2.01 -12.73
C GLN A 72 -11.28 -2.24 -13.84
N MET A 73 -10.02 -2.47 -13.49
CA MET A 73 -8.97 -2.79 -14.47
C MET A 73 -9.30 -4.07 -15.23
N LYS A 74 -9.77 -5.13 -14.55
CA LYS A 74 -10.20 -6.37 -15.20
C LYS A 74 -11.31 -6.12 -16.22
N ASN A 75 -12.32 -5.32 -15.88
CA ASN A 75 -13.42 -4.98 -16.80
C ASN A 75 -12.92 -4.23 -18.05
N LEU A 76 -11.83 -3.50 -17.94
CA LEU A 76 -11.15 -2.81 -19.03
C LEU A 76 -10.08 -3.66 -19.72
N ASN A 77 -9.95 -4.94 -19.35
CA ASN A 77 -8.91 -5.85 -19.83
C ASN A 77 -7.47 -5.36 -19.54
N ILE A 78 -7.30 -4.62 -18.44
CA ILE A 78 -6.00 -4.16 -17.94
C ILE A 78 -5.51 -5.14 -16.88
N GLY A 79 -4.41 -5.83 -17.16
CA GLY A 79 -3.86 -6.85 -16.27
C GLY A 79 -2.81 -6.33 -15.28
N VAL A 80 -2.71 -7.05 -14.17
CA VAL A 80 -1.82 -6.76 -13.04
C VAL A 80 -0.58 -7.66 -13.10
N SER A 81 0.61 -7.09 -12.92
CA SER A 81 1.85 -7.87 -12.73
C SER A 81 1.93 -8.42 -11.31
N THR A 82 1.77 -7.52 -10.35
CA THR A 82 1.73 -7.86 -8.91
C THR A 82 0.91 -6.78 -8.18
N SER A 83 0.06 -7.19 -7.25
CA SER A 83 -0.65 -6.30 -6.34
C SER A 83 -0.16 -6.54 -4.91
N VAL A 84 0.18 -5.47 -4.20
CA VAL A 84 0.73 -5.49 -2.84
C VAL A 84 -0.12 -4.63 -1.91
N GLY A 85 -0.67 -5.25 -0.87
CA GLY A 85 -1.29 -4.53 0.23
C GLY A 85 -0.27 -4.25 1.33
N ILE A 86 0.00 -2.99 1.64
CA ILE A 86 0.93 -2.64 2.74
C ILE A 86 0.24 -2.44 4.08
N GLY A 87 -1.08 -2.28 4.09
CA GLY A 87 -1.89 -2.08 5.30
C GLY A 87 -2.12 -0.62 5.67
N GLY A 88 -3.20 -0.40 6.42
CA GLY A 88 -3.66 0.93 6.87
C GLY A 88 -3.17 1.33 8.26
N ASP A 89 -2.27 0.58 8.89
CA ASP A 89 -1.71 0.91 10.19
C ASP A 89 -0.65 2.00 10.08
N PRO A 90 -0.43 2.81 11.14
CA PRO A 90 0.62 3.84 11.15
C PRO A 90 2.02 3.25 11.01
N ILE A 91 2.20 2.02 11.49
CA ILE A 91 3.48 1.29 11.45
C ILE A 91 3.27 -0.01 10.69
N ASN A 92 3.85 -0.09 9.52
CA ASN A 92 3.86 -1.28 8.66
C ASN A 92 5.28 -1.71 8.29
N GLY A 93 5.42 -2.93 7.79
CA GLY A 93 6.70 -3.52 7.45
C GLY A 93 7.35 -2.82 6.27
N CYS A 94 6.64 -2.72 5.14
CA CYS A 94 7.04 -1.98 3.94
C CYS A 94 6.22 -0.69 3.82
N SER A 95 6.88 0.36 3.37
CA SER A 95 6.26 1.61 2.92
C SER A 95 5.90 1.55 1.44
N PHE A 96 5.17 2.55 0.94
CA PHE A 96 4.98 2.73 -0.50
C PHE A 96 6.32 2.80 -1.25
N ARG A 97 7.27 3.57 -0.73
CA ARG A 97 8.60 3.71 -1.32
C ARG A 97 9.29 2.36 -1.49
N ASP A 98 9.28 1.50 -0.47
CA ASP A 98 9.94 0.19 -0.53
C ASP A 98 9.33 -0.70 -1.64
N ILE A 99 8.04 -0.57 -1.91
CA ILE A 99 7.36 -1.34 -2.96
C ILE A 99 7.58 -0.69 -4.34
N LEU A 100 7.57 0.64 -4.44
CA LEU A 100 7.90 1.34 -5.70
C LEU A 100 9.30 0.99 -6.18
N GLU A 101 10.29 0.93 -5.29
CA GLU A 101 11.65 0.51 -5.62
C GLU A 101 11.69 -0.92 -6.20
N LYS A 102 10.91 -1.85 -5.64
CA LYS A 102 10.78 -3.21 -6.17
C LYS A 102 10.10 -3.24 -7.54
N PHE A 103 9.06 -2.43 -7.75
CA PHE A 103 8.40 -2.32 -9.05
C PHE A 103 9.29 -1.69 -10.11
N GLU A 104 10.15 -0.73 -9.76
CA GLU A 104 11.12 -0.17 -10.70
C GLU A 104 12.08 -1.25 -11.23
N GLN A 105 12.49 -2.18 -10.36
CA GLN A 105 13.39 -3.28 -10.71
C GLN A 105 12.69 -4.48 -11.39
N ASP A 106 11.36 -4.56 -11.36
CA ASP A 106 10.60 -5.68 -11.93
C ASP A 106 10.33 -5.48 -13.42
N ASP A 107 10.95 -6.26 -14.27
CA ASP A 107 10.78 -6.19 -15.72
C ASP A 107 9.35 -6.45 -16.21
N GLN A 108 8.52 -7.12 -15.42
CA GLN A 108 7.13 -7.41 -15.78
C GLN A 108 6.21 -6.21 -15.52
N THR A 109 6.59 -5.32 -14.60
CA THR A 109 5.85 -4.10 -14.26
C THR A 109 6.27 -2.97 -15.21
N LYS A 110 5.31 -2.36 -15.89
CA LYS A 110 5.54 -1.25 -16.83
C LYS A 110 4.93 0.07 -16.39
N VAL A 111 3.92 0.02 -15.56
CA VAL A 111 3.24 1.18 -14.95
C VAL A 111 2.78 0.81 -13.55
N ILE A 112 2.73 1.77 -12.65
CA ILE A 112 2.33 1.53 -11.27
C ILE A 112 1.07 2.32 -10.94
N LEU A 113 0.12 1.67 -10.26
CA LEU A 113 -1.02 2.27 -9.61
C LEU A 113 -0.76 2.30 -8.10
N MET A 114 -0.64 3.49 -7.53
CA MET A 114 -0.50 3.72 -6.10
C MET A 114 -1.84 4.17 -5.51
N ILE A 115 -2.37 3.44 -4.55
CA ILE A 115 -3.65 3.72 -3.89
C ILE A 115 -3.37 4.11 -2.44
N GLY A 116 -3.33 5.39 -2.19
CA GLY A 116 -3.13 5.97 -0.87
C GLY A 116 -4.43 6.45 -0.22
N GLU A 117 -4.28 7.01 0.95
CA GLU A 117 -5.36 7.61 1.73
C GLU A 117 -4.81 8.77 2.57
N ILE A 118 -5.69 9.49 3.25
CA ILE A 118 -5.31 10.53 4.20
C ILE A 118 -4.44 9.96 5.34
N GLY A 119 -3.68 10.82 5.99
CA GLY A 119 -2.88 10.53 7.18
C GLY A 119 -1.47 10.04 6.90
N GLY A 120 -0.53 10.60 7.65
CA GLY A 120 0.89 10.32 7.57
C GLY A 120 1.58 10.81 6.29
N PRO A 121 2.90 10.73 6.22
CA PRO A 121 3.71 11.29 5.13
C PRO A 121 4.02 10.31 4.00
N GLN A 122 3.64 9.04 4.11
CA GLN A 122 4.15 7.97 3.23
C GLN A 122 3.87 8.19 1.74
N GLU A 123 2.68 8.71 1.39
CA GLU A 123 2.32 8.98 -0.01
C GLU A 123 3.14 10.13 -0.59
N VAL A 124 3.38 11.19 0.21
CA VAL A 124 4.24 12.31 -0.20
C VAL A 124 5.69 11.86 -0.39
N GLU A 125 6.21 11.05 0.52
CA GLU A 125 7.54 10.45 0.40
C GLU A 125 7.67 9.57 -0.84
N ALA A 126 6.64 8.77 -1.12
CA ALA A 126 6.57 7.92 -2.30
C ALA A 126 6.52 8.75 -3.59
N GLY A 127 5.74 9.83 -3.62
CA GLY A 127 5.67 10.74 -4.76
C GLY A 127 7.00 11.42 -5.06
N LYS A 128 7.72 11.89 -4.05
CA LYS A 128 9.08 12.45 -4.19
C LYS A 128 10.05 11.39 -4.73
N PHE A 129 10.04 10.19 -4.14
CA PHE A 129 10.87 9.09 -4.60
C PHE A 129 10.59 8.75 -6.07
N ALA A 130 9.31 8.62 -6.45
CA ALA A 130 8.91 8.33 -7.82
C ALA A 130 9.42 9.38 -8.81
N LYS A 131 9.28 10.67 -8.47
CA LYS A 131 9.75 11.78 -9.31
C LYS A 131 11.27 11.77 -9.52
N GLU A 132 12.04 11.41 -8.50
CA GLU A 132 13.50 11.52 -8.51
C GLU A 132 14.21 10.25 -8.98
N ASN A 133 13.60 9.08 -8.79
CA ASN A 133 14.30 7.79 -8.91
C ASN A 133 13.64 6.78 -9.84
N MET A 134 12.44 7.06 -10.39
CA MET A 134 11.73 6.08 -11.21
C MET A 134 11.66 6.50 -12.67
N SER A 135 11.85 5.53 -13.54
CA SER A 135 11.64 5.64 -14.99
C SER A 135 10.22 5.24 -15.40
N LYS A 136 9.58 4.38 -14.59
CA LYS A 136 8.24 3.86 -14.86
C LYS A 136 7.18 4.86 -14.40
N PRO A 137 6.11 5.06 -15.21
CA PRO A 137 4.99 5.93 -14.81
C PRO A 137 4.30 5.44 -13.55
N VAL A 138 4.00 6.38 -12.63
CA VAL A 138 3.21 6.15 -11.42
C VAL A 138 1.94 6.97 -11.49
N VAL A 139 0.79 6.32 -11.40
CA VAL A 139 -0.53 6.95 -11.25
C VAL A 139 -0.95 6.79 -9.81
N ALA A 140 -1.31 7.89 -9.15
CA ALA A 140 -1.73 7.86 -7.75
C ALA A 140 -3.21 8.23 -7.59
N TYR A 141 -3.89 7.50 -6.72
CA TYR A 141 -5.22 7.84 -6.21
C TYR A 141 -5.12 7.97 -4.69
N ILE A 142 -5.57 9.10 -4.15
CA ILE A 142 -5.57 9.36 -2.70
C ILE A 142 -7.02 9.49 -2.21
N ALA A 143 -7.46 8.52 -1.41
CA ALA A 143 -8.79 8.52 -0.85
C ALA A 143 -8.95 9.54 0.28
N GLY A 144 -10.15 10.10 0.44
CA GLY A 144 -10.52 10.94 1.58
C GLY A 144 -10.57 12.45 1.32
N LEU A 145 -10.89 12.89 0.09
CA LEU A 145 -11.04 14.32 -0.24
C LEU A 145 -11.97 15.08 0.71
N THR A 146 -13.02 14.42 1.19
CA THR A 146 -14.04 15.02 2.08
C THR A 146 -13.85 14.63 3.55
N ALA A 147 -12.73 14.00 3.89
CA ALA A 147 -12.48 13.54 5.25
C ALA A 147 -12.27 14.73 6.22
N PRO A 148 -12.99 14.77 7.35
CA PRO A 148 -12.82 15.83 8.35
C PRO A 148 -11.49 15.67 9.09
N LYS A 149 -10.86 16.81 9.42
CA LYS A 149 -9.63 16.83 10.23
C LYS A 149 -9.87 16.23 11.63
N GLY A 150 -8.86 15.52 12.13
CA GLY A 150 -8.86 14.96 13.48
C GLY A 150 -9.76 13.74 13.70
N ARG A 151 -10.38 13.21 12.65
CA ARG A 151 -11.22 12.01 12.72
C ARG A 151 -10.56 10.82 12.01
N VAL A 152 -10.55 9.67 12.68
CA VAL A 152 -10.09 8.40 12.09
C VAL A 152 -11.11 7.91 11.07
N MET A 153 -10.66 7.61 9.86
CA MET A 153 -11.50 7.20 8.73
C MET A 153 -11.24 5.74 8.34
N GLY A 154 -11.70 4.82 9.19
CA GLY A 154 -11.59 3.38 8.97
C GLY A 154 -10.26 2.79 9.46
N HIS A 155 -9.16 3.13 8.81
CA HIS A 155 -7.83 2.68 9.23
C HIS A 155 -7.25 3.53 10.37
N ALA A 156 -6.49 2.91 11.26
CA ALA A 156 -5.85 3.62 12.38
C ALA A 156 -4.88 4.73 11.92
N GLY A 157 -4.25 4.56 10.75
CA GLY A 157 -3.39 5.56 10.13
C GLY A 157 -4.12 6.60 9.28
N ALA A 158 -5.41 6.42 9.01
CA ALA A 158 -6.21 7.33 8.17
C ALA A 158 -6.82 8.47 9.00
N ILE A 159 -5.98 9.37 9.46
CA ILE A 159 -6.35 10.56 10.23
C ILE A 159 -5.53 11.76 9.76
N VAL A 160 -6.19 12.88 9.47
CA VAL A 160 -5.52 14.15 9.17
C VAL A 160 -5.24 14.87 10.49
N SER A 161 -4.02 14.76 10.99
CA SER A 161 -3.56 15.36 12.25
C SER A 161 -2.62 16.55 12.04
N ALA A 162 -1.95 16.62 10.89
CA ALA A 162 -0.98 17.66 10.55
C ALA A 162 -1.18 18.18 9.12
N TYR A 163 -0.41 19.22 8.78
CA TYR A 163 -0.31 19.74 7.41
C TYR A 163 0.36 18.70 6.49
N GLY A 164 -0.13 18.60 5.26
CA GLY A 164 0.40 17.63 4.28
C GLY A 164 -0.21 16.22 4.39
N GLU A 165 -1.19 16.00 5.26
CA GLU A 165 -1.81 14.70 5.48
C GLU A 165 -3.19 14.53 4.84
N SER A 166 -3.80 15.61 4.33
CA SER A 166 -5.07 15.54 3.61
C SER A 166 -4.88 15.02 2.18
N ALA A 167 -5.94 14.50 1.58
CA ALA A 167 -5.88 13.99 0.21
C ALA A 167 -5.62 15.07 -0.85
N VAL A 168 -5.90 16.35 -0.54
CA VAL A 168 -5.63 17.49 -1.43
C VAL A 168 -4.17 17.91 -1.39
N GLU A 169 -3.51 17.69 -0.24
CA GLU A 169 -2.12 18.11 -0.02
C GLU A 169 -1.10 17.05 -0.47
N LYS A 170 -1.56 15.82 -0.67
CA LYS A 170 -0.74 14.68 -1.14
C LYS A 170 -0.71 14.58 -2.65
#